data_e7146a46ba5e20582a464a1acee1b344
#
_entry.id   e7146a46ba5e20582a464a1acee1b344
#
_cell.length_a   1.000
_cell.length_b   1.000
_cell.length_c   1.000
_cell.angle_alpha   90.00
_cell.angle_beta   90.00
_cell.angle_gamma   90.00
#
_symmetry.space_group_name_H-M   'P 1'
#
loop_
_entity.id
_entity.type
_entity.pdbx_description
1 polymer ?
#
loop_
_entity_poly.entity_id
_entity_poly.type
_entity_poly.pdbx_seq_one_letter_code
_entity_poly.pdbx_strand_id
1 'polypeptide(L)'
;MINRFIYAVDELSRTVGHAFAWCLMILTFGTSYEVFVRYVLNAPTSWAFDFSYLMYGAMFYMAGAYTLSRGGHVRADMFYRLWQPRTQAMVELVLYVLFFFPGVLALCVSGWDYGLNSMKIREQSVNSPAGVPIWPLKMLIPFGAGLLALQGVAEMLRCILCMRNNEWPTRLHDVEELEKQILEEYAKKAEQEAAQGAAR
;
A
#
# COMPACT_ATOMS: atom_id res chain seq x y z
N MET A 1 -12.50 22.74 -4.72
CA MET A 1 -11.95 22.51 -3.36
C MET A 1 -11.77 21.02 -3.09
N ILE A 2 -12.77 20.19 -3.37
CA ILE A 2 -12.72 18.72 -3.17
C ILE A 2 -11.56 18.06 -3.93
N ASN A 3 -11.39 18.35 -5.21
CA ASN A 3 -10.30 17.75 -6.01
C ASN A 3 -8.90 18.12 -5.49
N ARG A 4 -8.71 19.31 -4.92
CA ARG A 4 -7.44 19.68 -4.28
C ARG A 4 -7.16 18.87 -3.03
N PHE A 5 -8.19 18.57 -2.25
CA PHE A 5 -8.06 17.73 -1.06
C PHE A 5 -7.69 16.29 -1.45
N ILE A 6 -8.42 15.70 -2.40
CA ILE A 6 -8.12 14.35 -2.91
C ILE A 6 -6.68 14.27 -3.41
N TYR A 7 -6.26 15.25 -4.23
CA TYR A 7 -4.90 15.31 -4.74
C TYR A 7 -3.84 15.39 -3.61
N ALA A 8 -4.08 16.23 -2.60
CA ALA A 8 -3.14 16.37 -1.48
C ALA A 8 -3.00 15.08 -0.66
N VAL A 9 -4.11 14.37 -0.44
CA VAL A 9 -4.11 13.07 0.28
C VAL A 9 -3.41 11.99 -0.54
N ASP A 10 -3.64 11.93 -1.84
CA ASP A 10 -2.95 10.99 -2.74
C ASP A 10 -1.45 11.25 -2.76
N GLU A 11 -1.04 12.50 -2.83
CA GLU A 11 0.37 12.88 -2.85
C GLU A 11 1.07 12.56 -1.51
N LEU A 12 0.36 12.77 -0.39
CA LEU A 12 0.84 12.34 0.93
C LEU A 12 1.03 10.82 0.97
N SER A 13 0.02 10.06 0.56
CA SER A 13 0.06 8.60 0.52
C SER A 13 1.18 8.09 -0.40
N ARG A 14 1.39 8.75 -1.55
CA ARG A 14 2.47 8.47 -2.48
C ARG A 14 3.84 8.69 -1.84
N THR A 15 4.04 9.84 -1.22
CA THR A 15 5.32 10.20 -0.61
C THR A 15 5.68 9.24 0.52
N VAL A 16 4.73 8.93 1.40
CA VAL A 16 4.93 7.99 2.49
C VAL A 16 5.19 6.58 1.94
N GLY A 17 4.39 6.12 0.97
CA GLY A 17 4.56 4.81 0.36
C GLY A 17 5.95 4.63 -0.29
N HIS A 18 6.41 5.64 -1.04
CA HIS A 18 7.75 5.62 -1.64
C HIS A 18 8.88 5.65 -0.59
N ALA A 19 8.73 6.45 0.48
CA ALA A 19 9.71 6.48 1.56
C ALA A 19 9.86 5.12 2.23
N PHE A 20 8.75 4.44 2.52
CA PHE A 20 8.77 3.12 3.14
C PHE A 20 9.06 1.96 2.16
N ALA A 21 8.94 2.16 0.86
CA ALA A 21 9.40 1.19 -0.14
C ALA A 21 10.91 0.92 -0.04
N TRP A 22 11.71 1.88 0.42
CA TRP A 22 13.14 1.67 0.69
C TRP A 22 13.41 0.62 1.75
N CYS A 23 12.45 0.37 2.67
CA CYS A 23 12.56 -0.73 3.63
C CYS A 23 12.72 -2.07 2.95
N LEU A 24 12.14 -2.27 1.74
CA LEU A 24 12.30 -3.49 0.97
C LEU A 24 13.75 -3.70 0.52
N MET A 25 14.41 -2.64 0.03
CA MET A 25 15.81 -2.70 -0.36
C MET A 25 16.71 -3.00 0.83
N ILE A 26 16.48 -2.31 1.95
CA ILE A 26 17.20 -2.51 3.21
C ILE A 26 17.00 -3.94 3.72
N LEU A 27 15.76 -4.45 3.68
CA LEU A 27 15.40 -5.82 4.04
C LEU A 27 16.16 -6.84 3.17
N THR A 28 16.18 -6.63 1.85
CA THR A 28 16.84 -7.53 0.90
C THR A 28 18.34 -7.61 1.18
N PHE A 29 19.02 -6.48 1.35
CA PHE A 29 20.44 -6.46 1.67
C PHE A 29 20.72 -7.04 3.05
N GLY A 30 19.92 -6.70 4.06
CA GLY A 30 20.07 -7.24 5.42
C GLY A 30 19.91 -8.77 5.47
N THR A 31 18.90 -9.29 4.77
CA THR A 31 18.65 -10.74 4.69
C THR A 31 19.76 -11.45 3.90
N SER A 32 20.23 -10.86 2.79
CA SER A 32 21.34 -11.40 2.02
C SER A 32 22.64 -11.47 2.83
N TYR A 33 22.91 -10.40 3.60
CA TYR A 33 24.05 -10.36 4.53
C TYR A 33 23.95 -11.48 5.59
N GLU A 34 22.78 -11.65 6.21
CA GLU A 34 22.58 -12.71 7.21
C GLU A 34 22.79 -14.09 6.62
N VAL A 35 22.27 -14.36 5.42
CA VAL A 35 22.48 -15.64 4.72
C VAL A 35 23.96 -15.89 4.48
N PHE A 36 24.70 -14.90 4.02
CA PHE A 36 26.14 -15.02 3.81
C PHE A 36 26.89 -15.32 5.12
N VAL A 37 26.67 -14.52 6.16
CA VAL A 37 27.34 -14.69 7.46
C VAL A 37 26.99 -16.04 8.09
N ARG A 38 25.76 -16.47 8.00
CA ARG A 38 25.27 -17.74 8.55
C ARG A 38 25.90 -18.96 7.86
N TYR A 39 25.93 -18.97 6.53
CA TYR A 39 26.33 -20.18 5.78
C TYR A 39 27.80 -20.18 5.35
N VAL A 40 28.40 -19.02 5.11
CA VAL A 40 29.80 -18.93 4.69
C VAL A 40 30.74 -18.82 5.92
N LEU A 41 30.35 -17.96 6.89
CA LEU A 41 31.18 -17.70 8.06
C LEU A 41 30.80 -18.57 9.27
N ASN A 42 29.70 -19.34 9.20
CA ASN A 42 29.14 -20.09 10.30
C ASN A 42 28.93 -19.28 11.60
N ALA A 43 28.59 -18.00 11.46
CA ALA A 43 28.43 -17.03 12.54
C ALA A 43 27.05 -16.36 12.47
N PRO A 44 25.93 -17.07 12.71
CA PRO A 44 24.58 -16.53 12.60
C PRO A 44 24.40 -15.31 13.53
N THR A 45 23.76 -14.25 13.01
CA THR A 45 23.51 -13.07 13.82
C THR A 45 22.27 -13.24 14.70
N SER A 46 22.27 -12.65 15.88
CA SER A 46 21.14 -12.71 16.83
C SER A 46 20.03 -11.72 16.51
N TRP A 47 20.28 -10.71 15.68
CA TRP A 47 19.38 -9.58 15.43
C TRP A 47 18.66 -9.61 14.07
N ALA A 48 19.14 -10.40 13.10
CA ALA A 48 18.67 -10.36 11.72
C ALA A 48 17.17 -10.69 11.56
N PHE A 49 16.66 -11.62 12.39
CA PHE A 49 15.24 -11.94 12.38
C PHE A 49 14.37 -10.74 12.75
N ASP A 50 14.69 -10.07 13.86
CA ASP A 50 13.94 -8.91 14.32
C ASP A 50 14.05 -7.74 13.36
N PHE A 51 15.24 -7.53 12.79
CA PHE A 51 15.46 -6.50 11.78
C PHE A 51 14.57 -6.73 10.55
N SER A 52 14.51 -7.98 10.06
CA SER A 52 13.66 -8.34 8.92
C SER A 52 12.18 -8.12 9.23
N TYR A 53 11.75 -8.51 10.43
CA TYR A 53 10.40 -8.33 10.92
C TYR A 53 10.01 -6.84 11.01
N LEU A 54 10.91 -6.00 11.54
CA LEU A 54 10.69 -4.55 11.65
C LEU A 54 10.59 -3.88 10.29
N MET A 55 11.49 -4.19 9.36
CA MET A 55 11.51 -3.60 8.02
C MET A 55 10.28 -4.02 7.21
N TYR A 56 9.92 -5.30 7.24
CA TYR A 56 8.74 -5.82 6.57
C TYR A 56 7.46 -5.21 7.15
N GLY A 57 7.32 -5.19 8.47
CA GLY A 57 6.15 -4.64 9.14
C GLY A 57 5.97 -3.14 8.90
N ALA A 58 7.06 -2.37 8.94
CA ALA A 58 7.04 -0.94 8.67
C ALA A 58 6.57 -0.65 7.23
N MET A 59 7.14 -1.36 6.25
CA MET A 59 6.71 -1.26 4.85
C MET A 59 5.23 -1.61 4.70
N PHE A 60 4.81 -2.74 5.27
CA PHE A 60 3.43 -3.23 5.15
C PHE A 60 2.39 -2.24 5.67
N TYR A 61 2.59 -1.73 6.90
CA TYR A 61 1.63 -0.79 7.49
C TYR A 61 1.58 0.56 6.77
N MET A 62 2.70 1.06 6.28
CA MET A 62 2.77 2.38 5.66
C MET A 62 2.42 2.37 4.18
N ALA A 63 2.56 1.24 3.48
CA ALA A 63 2.20 1.10 2.08
C ALA A 63 0.68 0.99 1.83
N GLY A 64 -0.13 0.67 2.85
CA GLY A 64 -1.56 0.43 2.71
C GLY A 64 -2.32 1.61 2.09
N ALA A 65 -2.06 2.83 2.55
CA ALA A 65 -2.68 4.04 2.01
C ALA A 65 -2.27 4.31 0.55
N TYR A 66 -1.00 4.10 0.21
CA TYR A 66 -0.50 4.21 -1.15
C TYR A 66 -1.17 3.20 -2.08
N THR A 67 -1.27 1.95 -1.67
CA THR A 67 -1.95 0.90 -2.43
C THR A 67 -3.42 1.25 -2.68
N LEU A 68 -4.11 1.81 -1.67
CA LEU A 68 -5.49 2.26 -1.80
C LEU A 68 -5.60 3.42 -2.80
N SER A 69 -4.69 4.42 -2.75
CA SER A 69 -4.69 5.57 -3.66
C SER A 69 -4.54 5.17 -5.14
N ARG A 70 -3.86 4.04 -5.40
CA ARG A 70 -3.61 3.51 -6.75
C ARG A 70 -4.68 2.52 -7.21
N GLY A 71 -5.71 2.25 -6.42
CA GLY A 71 -6.69 1.22 -6.74
C GLY A 71 -6.12 -0.20 -6.74
N GLY A 72 -4.92 -0.40 -6.14
CA GLY A 72 -4.21 -1.67 -6.12
C GLY A 72 -4.80 -2.73 -5.18
N HIS A 73 -5.92 -2.46 -4.53
CA HIS A 73 -6.63 -3.47 -3.77
C HIS A 73 -7.38 -4.41 -4.72
N VAL A 74 -7.26 -5.71 -4.44
CA VAL A 74 -7.97 -6.74 -5.21
C VAL A 74 -9.47 -6.47 -5.14
N ARG A 75 -10.07 -6.24 -6.31
CA ARG A 75 -11.51 -6.08 -6.49
C ARG A 75 -12.08 -7.32 -7.16
N ALA A 76 -13.36 -7.59 -6.96
CA ALA A 76 -14.06 -8.64 -7.69
C ALA A 76 -14.39 -8.16 -9.13
N ASP A 77 -13.35 -7.86 -9.93
CA ASP A 77 -13.46 -7.18 -11.22
C ASP A 77 -14.37 -7.89 -12.21
N MET A 78 -14.49 -9.22 -12.09
CA MET A 78 -15.30 -10.04 -12.99
C MET A 78 -16.78 -9.60 -13.02
N PHE A 79 -17.34 -9.23 -11.86
CA PHE A 79 -18.72 -8.73 -11.76
C PHE A 79 -18.79 -7.21 -11.81
N TYR A 80 -17.78 -6.54 -11.27
CA TYR A 80 -17.72 -5.10 -11.12
C TYR A 80 -17.68 -4.38 -12.48
N ARG A 81 -16.94 -4.89 -13.46
CA ARG A 81 -16.81 -4.32 -14.83
C ARG A 81 -18.13 -4.34 -15.63
N LEU A 82 -19.09 -5.19 -15.23
CA LEU A 82 -20.41 -5.25 -15.90
C LEU A 82 -21.36 -4.14 -15.46
N TRP A 83 -21.03 -3.45 -14.36
CA TRP A 83 -21.93 -2.44 -13.79
C TRP A 83 -21.62 -1.04 -14.34
N GLN A 84 -22.67 -0.20 -14.36
CA GLN A 84 -22.50 1.22 -14.70
C GLN A 84 -21.64 1.92 -13.61
N PRO A 85 -20.84 2.96 -13.97
CA PRO A 85 -19.97 3.66 -13.03
C PRO A 85 -20.69 4.17 -11.76
N ARG A 86 -21.92 4.62 -11.92
CA ARG A 86 -22.76 5.07 -10.79
C ARG A 86 -23.09 3.94 -9.80
N THR A 87 -23.40 2.75 -10.31
CA THR A 87 -23.70 1.57 -9.47
C THR A 87 -22.44 1.10 -8.76
N GLN A 88 -21.31 1.08 -9.47
CA GLN A 88 -20.00 0.76 -8.88
C GLN A 88 -19.70 1.69 -7.71
N ALA A 89 -19.82 3.01 -7.92
CA ALA A 89 -19.56 4.01 -6.90
C ALA A 89 -20.49 3.91 -5.69
N MET A 90 -21.78 3.55 -5.91
CA MET A 90 -22.72 3.34 -4.81
C MET A 90 -22.34 2.14 -3.96
N VAL A 91 -22.02 1.00 -4.58
CA VAL A 91 -21.61 -0.21 -3.87
C VAL A 91 -20.32 0.02 -3.10
N GLU A 92 -19.32 0.65 -3.73
CA GLU A 92 -18.07 1.00 -3.05
C GLU A 92 -18.30 1.91 -1.85
N LEU A 93 -19.13 2.94 -1.99
CA LEU A 93 -19.46 3.85 -0.89
C LEU A 93 -20.06 3.11 0.30
N VAL A 94 -21.01 2.20 0.05
CA VAL A 94 -21.64 1.37 1.10
C VAL A 94 -20.59 0.49 1.79
N LEU A 95 -19.71 -0.15 1.01
CA LEU A 95 -18.65 -1.01 1.56
C LEU A 95 -17.63 -0.19 2.38
N TYR A 96 -17.28 1.03 1.95
CA TYR A 96 -16.44 1.92 2.73
C TYR A 96 -17.06 2.26 4.08
N VAL A 97 -18.34 2.63 4.12
CA VAL A 97 -19.02 3.04 5.36
C VAL A 97 -19.25 1.87 6.31
N LEU A 98 -19.68 0.70 5.78
CA LEU A 98 -20.08 -0.44 6.63
C LEU A 98 -18.93 -1.33 7.07
N PHE A 99 -17.89 -1.48 6.26
CA PHE A 99 -16.80 -2.43 6.53
C PHE A 99 -15.45 -1.76 6.68
N PHE A 100 -15.08 -0.88 5.76
CA PHE A 100 -13.75 -0.28 5.76
C PHE A 100 -13.53 0.64 6.96
N PHE A 101 -14.39 1.64 7.14
CA PHE A 101 -14.22 2.61 8.23
C PHE A 101 -14.33 1.98 9.62
N PRO A 102 -15.31 1.13 9.93
CA PRO A 102 -15.34 0.48 11.24
C PRO A 102 -14.09 -0.36 11.51
N GLY A 103 -13.59 -1.10 10.52
CA GLY A 103 -12.37 -1.89 10.66
C GLY A 103 -11.12 -1.04 10.86
N VAL A 104 -10.93 -0.01 10.02
CA VAL A 104 -9.76 0.88 10.10
C VAL A 104 -9.78 1.73 11.36
N LEU A 105 -10.93 2.24 11.79
CA LEU A 105 -11.06 3.00 13.04
C LEU A 105 -10.81 2.12 14.26
N ALA A 106 -11.34 0.90 14.27
CA ALA A 106 -11.04 -0.06 15.33
C ALA A 106 -9.53 -0.36 15.42
N LEU A 107 -8.87 -0.54 14.25
CA LEU A 107 -7.42 -0.74 14.18
C LEU A 107 -6.65 0.49 14.66
N CYS A 108 -7.11 1.69 14.35
CA CYS A 108 -6.50 2.95 14.80
C CYS A 108 -6.57 3.09 16.31
N VAL A 109 -7.75 2.90 16.91
CA VAL A 109 -7.97 3.04 18.37
C VAL A 109 -7.24 1.95 19.13
N SER A 110 -7.45 0.67 18.77
CA SER A 110 -6.79 -0.45 19.44
C SER A 110 -5.28 -0.44 19.23
N GLY A 111 -4.82 -0.05 18.03
CA GLY A 111 -3.41 0.11 17.70
C GLY A 111 -2.74 1.21 18.51
N TRP A 112 -3.46 2.30 18.82
CA TRP A 112 -2.97 3.39 19.64
C TRP A 112 -2.67 2.92 21.06
N ASP A 113 -3.64 2.25 21.71
CA ASP A 113 -3.46 1.71 23.07
C ASP A 113 -2.35 0.64 23.09
N TYR A 114 -2.32 -0.23 22.08
CA TYR A 114 -1.31 -1.27 21.97
C TYR A 114 0.11 -0.69 21.80
N GLY A 115 0.27 0.32 20.94
CA GLY A 115 1.53 1.01 20.72
C GLY A 115 2.00 1.78 21.95
N LEU A 116 1.10 2.53 22.59
CA LEU A 116 1.43 3.29 23.81
C LEU A 116 1.84 2.39 24.96
N ASN A 117 1.16 1.27 25.18
CA ASN A 117 1.52 0.33 26.23
C ASN A 117 2.89 -0.29 25.97
N SER A 118 3.17 -0.71 24.73
CA SER A 118 4.47 -1.22 24.32
C SER A 118 5.60 -0.19 24.52
N MET A 119 5.33 1.08 24.20
CA MET A 119 6.28 2.18 24.40
C MET A 119 6.57 2.43 25.87
N LYS A 120 5.53 2.41 26.74
CA LYS A 120 5.69 2.62 28.21
C LYS A 120 6.60 1.58 28.85
N ILE A 121 6.45 0.31 28.46
CA ILE A 121 7.27 -0.80 29.00
C ILE A 121 8.60 -0.97 28.25
N ARG A 122 8.84 -0.16 27.20
CA ARG A 122 10.00 -0.30 26.31
C ARG A 122 10.17 -1.73 25.83
N GLU A 123 9.09 -2.27 25.30
CA GLU A 123 8.99 -3.67 24.91
C GLU A 123 10.09 -4.07 23.92
N GLN A 124 10.75 -5.17 24.23
CA GLN A 124 11.80 -5.80 23.40
C GLN A 124 11.26 -7.06 22.77
N SER A 125 11.91 -7.49 21.67
CA SER A 125 11.58 -8.74 20.99
C SER A 125 11.83 -9.93 21.91
N VAL A 126 10.89 -10.85 21.90
CA VAL A 126 11.03 -12.17 22.53
C VAL A 126 11.56 -13.23 21.55
N ASN A 127 11.67 -12.86 20.27
CA ASN A 127 12.04 -13.81 19.21
C ASN A 127 13.57 -13.96 19.06
N SER A 128 14.34 -13.02 19.59
CA SER A 128 15.79 -13.08 19.50
C SER A 128 16.46 -12.63 20.82
N PRO A 129 17.64 -13.13 21.12
CA PRO A 129 18.40 -12.74 22.32
C PRO A 129 19.00 -11.33 22.21
N ALA A 130 18.90 -10.67 21.06
CA ALA A 130 19.45 -9.32 20.84
C ALA A 130 18.69 -8.21 21.57
N GLY A 131 17.46 -8.48 22.05
CA GLY A 131 16.65 -7.50 22.76
C GLY A 131 16.27 -6.27 21.93
N VAL A 132 16.03 -6.47 20.63
CA VAL A 132 15.69 -5.38 19.71
C VAL A 132 14.33 -4.77 20.11
N PRO A 133 14.21 -3.43 20.23
CA PRO A 133 12.95 -2.79 20.61
C PRO A 133 11.91 -2.94 19.50
N ILE A 134 10.73 -3.47 19.84
CA ILE A 134 9.61 -3.65 18.92
C ILE A 134 8.52 -2.58 19.05
N TRP A 135 8.57 -1.75 20.11
CA TRP A 135 7.60 -0.68 20.32
C TRP A 135 7.50 0.33 19.15
N PRO A 136 8.59 0.65 18.39
CA PRO A 136 8.47 1.56 17.25
C PRO A 136 7.57 1.00 16.15
N LEU A 137 7.68 -0.31 15.85
CA LEU A 137 6.83 -0.98 14.87
C LEU A 137 5.34 -0.95 15.30
N LYS A 138 5.08 -1.20 16.59
CA LYS A 138 3.72 -1.17 17.13
C LYS A 138 3.10 0.24 17.05
N MET A 139 3.91 1.29 17.18
CA MET A 139 3.46 2.67 16.98
C MET A 139 3.15 2.96 15.50
N LEU A 140 3.76 2.29 14.54
CA LEU A 140 3.40 2.46 13.12
C LEU A 140 1.99 1.94 12.78
N ILE A 141 1.43 1.03 13.57
CA ILE A 141 0.08 0.49 13.34
C ILE A 141 -0.98 1.61 13.34
N PRO A 142 -1.14 2.43 14.40
CA PRO A 142 -2.13 3.49 14.40
C PRO A 142 -1.83 4.59 13.38
N PHE A 143 -0.55 4.89 13.11
CA PHE A 143 -0.19 5.87 12.08
C PHE A 143 -0.55 5.38 10.68
N GLY A 144 -0.24 4.13 10.34
CA GLY A 144 -0.63 3.52 9.07
C GLY A 144 -2.14 3.43 8.91
N ALA A 145 -2.86 3.04 9.99
CA ALA A 145 -4.32 3.03 10.00
C ALA A 145 -4.91 4.44 9.83
N GLY A 146 -4.32 5.46 10.45
CA GLY A 146 -4.72 6.86 10.27
C GLY A 146 -4.54 7.36 8.84
N LEU A 147 -3.41 7.06 8.21
CA LEU A 147 -3.18 7.36 6.80
C LEU A 147 -4.16 6.62 5.88
N LEU A 148 -4.43 5.36 6.19
CA LEU A 148 -5.38 4.53 5.45
C LEU A 148 -6.82 5.09 5.59
N ALA A 149 -7.21 5.53 6.80
CA ALA A 149 -8.49 6.19 7.04
C ALA A 149 -8.61 7.49 6.23
N LEU A 150 -7.56 8.30 6.23
CA LEU A 150 -7.51 9.55 5.48
C LEU A 150 -7.66 9.30 3.97
N GLN A 151 -6.95 8.30 3.45
CA GLN A 151 -7.08 7.88 2.06
C GLN A 151 -8.49 7.33 1.75
N GLY A 152 -9.08 6.58 2.68
CA GLY A 152 -10.47 6.11 2.57
C GLY A 152 -11.47 7.26 2.43
N VAL A 153 -11.28 8.38 3.15
CA VAL A 153 -12.09 9.58 2.98
C VAL A 153 -11.95 10.14 1.56
N ALA A 154 -10.74 10.20 1.02
CA ALA A 154 -10.51 10.64 -0.36
C ALA A 154 -11.22 9.73 -1.38
N GLU A 155 -11.19 8.40 -1.17
CA GLU A 155 -11.91 7.45 -2.03
C GLU A 155 -13.43 7.60 -1.92
N MET A 156 -13.99 7.82 -0.73
CA MET A 156 -15.41 8.13 -0.57
C MET A 156 -15.81 9.38 -1.35
N LEU A 157 -15.00 10.45 -1.29
CA LEU A 157 -15.25 11.65 -2.07
C LEU A 157 -15.20 11.39 -3.57
N ARG A 158 -14.33 10.50 -4.05
CA ARG A 158 -14.31 10.03 -5.44
C ARG A 158 -15.58 9.30 -5.83
N CYS A 159 -16.08 8.39 -4.97
CA CYS A 159 -17.35 7.72 -5.19
C CYS A 159 -18.50 8.71 -5.32
N ILE A 160 -18.56 9.72 -4.44
CA ILE A 160 -19.59 10.77 -4.50
C ILE A 160 -19.51 11.58 -5.80
N LEU A 161 -18.29 11.96 -6.24
CA LEU A 161 -18.09 12.66 -7.50
C LEU A 161 -18.48 11.79 -8.70
N CYS A 162 -18.15 10.50 -8.68
CA CYS A 162 -18.54 9.55 -9.71
C CYS A 162 -20.06 9.40 -9.80
N MET A 163 -20.76 9.29 -8.67
CA MET A 163 -22.22 9.24 -8.65
C MET A 163 -22.87 10.50 -9.24
N ARG A 164 -22.24 11.66 -9.06
CA ARG A 164 -22.73 12.95 -9.57
C ARG A 164 -22.48 13.12 -11.05
N ASN A 165 -21.28 12.76 -11.52
CA ASN A 165 -20.84 13.03 -12.89
C ASN A 165 -21.02 11.81 -13.82
N ASN A 166 -21.33 10.63 -13.28
CA ASN A 166 -21.40 9.33 -13.96
C ASN A 166 -20.08 8.91 -14.63
N GLU A 167 -18.96 9.47 -14.19
CA GLU A 167 -17.59 9.17 -14.64
C GLU A 167 -16.65 9.13 -13.44
N TRP A 168 -15.70 8.20 -13.44
CA TRP A 168 -14.68 8.13 -12.41
C TRP A 168 -13.69 9.29 -12.55
N PRO A 169 -13.39 10.02 -11.46
CA PRO A 169 -12.31 11.00 -11.47
C PRO A 169 -10.96 10.31 -11.78
N THR A 170 -10.16 10.97 -12.61
CA THR A 170 -8.81 10.48 -12.95
C THR A 170 -7.96 10.32 -11.70
N ARG A 171 -7.29 9.18 -11.56
CA ARG A 171 -6.32 8.91 -10.51
C ARG A 171 -4.91 9.28 -10.98
N LEU A 172 -4.04 9.61 -10.06
CA LEU A 172 -2.61 9.79 -10.34
C LEU A 172 -1.99 8.41 -10.70
N HIS A 173 -1.90 8.07 -11.98
CA HIS A 173 -1.40 6.80 -12.50
C HIS A 173 -2.17 5.58 -11.96
N ASP A 174 -3.31 5.28 -12.51
CA ASP A 174 -4.04 4.05 -12.23
C ASP A 174 -3.23 2.83 -12.73
N VAL A 175 -3.28 1.72 -12.00
CA VAL A 175 -2.66 0.46 -12.44
C VAL A 175 -3.27 0.02 -13.77
N GLU A 176 -4.58 0.27 -13.99
CA GLU A 176 -5.25 0.01 -15.26
C GLU A 176 -4.74 0.89 -16.42
N GLU A 177 -4.39 2.16 -16.14
CA GLU A 177 -3.80 3.04 -17.16
C GLU A 177 -2.40 2.56 -17.55
N LEU A 178 -1.61 2.08 -16.59
CA LEU A 178 -0.29 1.53 -16.86
C LEU A 178 -0.39 0.25 -17.70
N GLU A 179 -1.33 -0.63 -17.39
CA GLU A 179 -1.60 -1.84 -18.17
C GLU A 179 -2.03 -1.51 -19.61
N LYS A 180 -2.91 -0.54 -19.78
CA LYS A 180 -3.33 -0.05 -21.12
C LYS A 180 -2.17 0.56 -21.88
N GLN A 181 -1.35 1.40 -21.26
CA GLN A 181 -0.16 2.00 -21.88
C GLN A 181 0.84 0.92 -22.32
N ILE A 182 1.07 -0.10 -21.50
CA ILE A 182 1.94 -1.23 -21.83
C ILE A 182 1.35 -2.01 -23.01
N LEU A 183 0.07 -2.31 -23.00
CA LEU A 183 -0.60 -3.03 -24.11
C LEU A 183 -0.55 -2.22 -25.40
N GLU A 184 -0.78 -0.91 -25.36
CA GLU A 184 -0.65 -0.02 -26.53
C GLU A 184 0.79 0.05 -27.05
N GLU A 185 1.78 0.07 -26.16
CA GLU A 185 3.19 0.06 -26.54
C GLU A 185 3.58 -1.25 -27.23
N TYR A 186 3.12 -2.39 -26.70
CA TYR A 186 3.33 -3.69 -27.35
C TYR A 186 2.62 -3.79 -28.69
N ALA A 187 1.38 -3.29 -28.81
CA ALA A 187 0.67 -3.27 -30.08
C ALA A 187 1.41 -2.44 -31.13
N LYS A 188 1.89 -1.25 -30.77
CA LYS A 188 2.69 -0.39 -31.67
C LYS A 188 4.01 -1.05 -32.10
N LYS A 189 4.70 -1.73 -31.17
CA LYS A 189 5.93 -2.48 -31.50
C LYS A 189 5.66 -3.62 -32.48
N ALA A 190 4.59 -4.39 -32.25
CA ALA A 190 4.19 -5.47 -33.14
C ALA A 190 3.83 -4.97 -34.55
N GLU A 191 3.13 -3.84 -34.67
CA GLU A 191 2.83 -3.20 -35.97
C GLU A 191 4.10 -2.74 -36.70
N GLN A 192 5.06 -2.17 -35.96
CA GLN A 192 6.36 -1.74 -36.52
C GLN A 192 7.18 -2.93 -37.03
N GLU A 193 7.23 -4.02 -36.26
CA GLU A 193 7.91 -5.26 -36.66
C GLU A 193 7.25 -5.90 -37.89
N ALA A 194 5.92 -5.92 -37.96
CA ALA A 194 5.18 -6.42 -39.12
C ALA A 194 5.44 -5.55 -40.37
N ALA A 195 5.48 -4.24 -40.24
CA ALA A 195 5.79 -3.33 -41.34
C ALA A 195 7.24 -3.48 -41.83
N GLN A 196 8.20 -3.70 -40.92
CA GLN A 196 9.59 -3.97 -41.31
C GLN A 196 9.79 -5.35 -41.94
N GLY A 197 9.02 -6.37 -41.53
CA GLY A 197 9.03 -7.69 -42.10
C GLY A 197 8.43 -7.74 -43.52
N ALA A 198 7.44 -6.88 -43.80
CA ALA A 198 6.81 -6.78 -45.12
C ALA A 198 7.65 -5.98 -46.15
N ALA A 199 8.64 -5.22 -45.67
CA ALA A 199 9.54 -4.42 -46.50
C ALA A 199 10.85 -5.14 -46.88
N ARG A 200 11.01 -6.38 -46.46
CA ARG A 200 12.10 -7.29 -46.82
C ARG A 200 11.60 -8.39 -47.77
#